data_57165a0701e399d10f10c9748800a014
#
_entry.id   57165a0701e399d10f10c9748800a014
#
_cell.length_a   1.000
_cell.length_b   1.000
_cell.length_c   1.000
_cell.angle_alpha   90.00
_cell.angle_beta   90.00
_cell.angle_gamma   90.00
#
_symmetry.space_group_name_H-M   'P 1'
#
loop_
_entity.id
_entity.type
_entity.pdbx_description
1 polymer ?
#
loop_
_entity_poly.entity_id
_entity_poly.type
_entity_poly.pdbx_seq_one_letter_code
_entity_poly.pdbx_strand_id
1 'polypeptide(L)'
;MNFTIQVPFTNLNVPLFQRPLPIIYLDPIQADLPSCADLLRLLRDKDAFDVEISFAAVGESSTNSKPLIAHRCILSFRSPVFKTMLEGPMVEGTTGIILIDDVERDVMREVLQFMYTNMFTRDMDNVLDSMGAALLYAAHKYEIRGIVGLCEWYLARRLNDTNAYNMQQLAGKYGLTKLTTAVDAYLARHSATIMSNLLASGDGDEYNQELKKRKTSEL
;
A
#
# COMPACT_ATOMS: atom_id res chain seq x y z
N MET A 1 22.85 -29.06 -23.69
CA MET A 1 22.03 -29.93 -22.82
C MET A 1 20.70 -29.23 -22.61
N ASN A 2 19.62 -29.78 -23.18
CA ASN A 2 18.28 -29.19 -23.06
C ASN A 2 17.65 -29.65 -21.75
N PHE A 3 17.42 -28.75 -20.83
CA PHE A 3 16.65 -29.04 -19.62
C PHE A 3 15.17 -28.78 -19.87
N THR A 4 14.41 -29.85 -19.97
CA THR A 4 12.95 -29.78 -20.00
C THR A 4 12.44 -29.73 -18.55
N ILE A 5 11.87 -28.60 -18.15
CA ILE A 5 11.21 -28.48 -16.86
C ILE A 5 9.84 -29.14 -16.97
N GLN A 6 9.68 -30.35 -16.42
CA GLN A 6 8.37 -30.96 -16.20
C GLN A 6 7.77 -30.40 -14.91
N VAL A 7 6.74 -29.58 -15.02
CA VAL A 7 5.91 -29.18 -13.91
C VAL A 7 4.79 -30.21 -13.75
N PRO A 8 4.71 -30.98 -12.66
CA PRO A 8 3.61 -31.90 -12.46
C PRO A 8 2.34 -31.13 -12.10
N PHE A 9 1.45 -30.97 -13.08
CA PHE A 9 0.08 -30.53 -12.85
C PHE A 9 -0.77 -31.72 -12.39
N THR A 10 -0.70 -32.07 -11.11
CA THR A 10 -1.63 -33.03 -10.49
C THR A 10 -2.18 -32.43 -9.20
N ASN A 11 -3.35 -31.91 -9.30
CA ASN A 11 -4.48 -31.78 -8.38
C ASN A 11 -5.19 -30.43 -8.53
N LEU A 12 -6.17 -30.40 -9.44
CA LEU A 12 -7.01 -29.24 -9.73
C LEU A 12 -8.16 -29.01 -8.70
N ASN A 13 -8.21 -29.78 -7.60
CA ASN A 13 -9.30 -29.75 -6.63
C ASN A 13 -9.01 -29.04 -5.30
N VAL A 14 -7.93 -28.28 -5.20
CA VAL A 14 -7.67 -27.48 -4.00
C VAL A 14 -8.17 -26.04 -4.25
N PRO A 15 -9.05 -25.48 -3.39
CA PRO A 15 -9.49 -24.10 -3.50
C PRO A 15 -8.31 -23.15 -3.61
N LEU A 16 -8.40 -22.11 -4.48
CA LEU A 16 -7.33 -21.15 -4.77
C LEU A 16 -6.68 -20.52 -3.52
N PHE A 17 -7.41 -20.45 -2.41
CA PHE A 17 -6.94 -19.92 -1.13
C PHE A 17 -6.11 -20.89 -0.28
N GLN A 18 -6.04 -22.18 -0.64
CA GLN A 18 -5.26 -23.19 0.08
C GLN A 18 -4.04 -23.71 -0.67
N ARG A 19 -3.78 -23.19 -1.86
CA ARG A 19 -2.55 -23.53 -2.59
C ARG A 19 -1.39 -22.81 -1.92
N PRO A 20 -0.37 -23.55 -1.39
CA PRO A 20 0.87 -22.90 -1.03
C PRO A 20 1.40 -22.20 -2.29
N LEU A 21 1.76 -20.92 -2.15
CA LEU A 21 2.46 -20.22 -3.24
C LEU A 21 3.65 -21.10 -3.64
N PRO A 22 3.88 -21.33 -4.94
CA PRO A 22 5.06 -22.08 -5.35
C PRO A 22 6.27 -21.37 -4.76
N ILE A 23 7.03 -22.10 -3.94
CA ILE A 23 8.36 -21.65 -3.54
C ILE A 23 9.16 -21.66 -4.84
N ILE A 24 9.29 -20.51 -5.46
CA ILE A 24 10.20 -20.33 -6.59
C ILE A 24 11.59 -20.46 -5.97
N TYR A 25 12.18 -21.64 -6.05
CA TYR A 25 13.61 -21.78 -5.84
C TYR A 25 14.28 -21.02 -6.98
N LEU A 26 14.72 -19.80 -6.67
CA LEU A 26 15.55 -19.03 -7.57
C LEU A 26 16.91 -19.72 -7.64
N ASP A 27 17.29 -20.13 -8.85
CA ASP A 27 18.58 -20.76 -9.14
C ASP A 27 19.75 -19.91 -8.63
N PRO A 28 20.88 -20.50 -8.21
CA PRO A 28 22.09 -19.78 -7.75
C PRO A 28 22.67 -18.76 -8.75
N ILE A 29 22.24 -18.77 -10.01
CA ILE A 29 22.62 -17.78 -11.04
C ILE A 29 22.15 -16.34 -10.70
N GLN A 30 21.29 -16.17 -9.69
CA GLN A 30 20.84 -14.83 -9.23
C GLN A 30 21.84 -14.11 -8.31
N ALA A 31 23.01 -14.65 -8.09
CA ALA A 31 24.06 -13.98 -7.28
C ALA A 31 24.54 -12.64 -7.89
N ASP A 32 24.31 -12.42 -9.19
CA ASP A 32 24.76 -11.21 -9.90
C ASP A 32 23.64 -10.20 -10.21
N LEU A 33 22.39 -10.48 -9.79
CA LEU A 33 21.34 -9.48 -9.89
C LEU A 33 21.49 -8.44 -8.76
N PRO A 34 21.28 -7.13 -9.05
CA PRO A 34 21.32 -6.11 -8.01
C PRO A 34 20.42 -6.52 -6.86
N SER A 35 21.00 -6.80 -5.72
CA SER A 35 20.25 -7.19 -4.53
C SER A 35 19.43 -6.00 -4.03
N CYS A 36 18.38 -6.25 -3.25
CA CYS A 36 17.68 -5.16 -2.56
C CYS A 36 18.66 -4.30 -1.74
N ALA A 37 19.79 -4.86 -1.32
CA ALA A 37 20.86 -4.16 -0.62
C ALA A 37 21.57 -3.11 -1.50
N ASP A 38 21.76 -3.37 -2.80
CA ASP A 38 22.40 -2.42 -3.73
C ASP A 38 21.47 -1.25 -4.03
N LEU A 39 20.18 -1.51 -4.22
CA LEU A 39 19.18 -0.46 -4.39
C LEU A 39 19.00 0.37 -3.10
N LEU A 40 19.11 -0.28 -1.95
CA LEU A 40 19.08 0.41 -0.67
C LEU A 40 20.33 1.28 -0.47
N ARG A 41 21.50 0.80 -0.93
CA ARG A 41 22.74 1.57 -0.95
C ARG A 41 22.60 2.79 -1.85
N LEU A 42 22.04 2.63 -3.05
CA LEU A 42 21.75 3.73 -3.97
C LEU A 42 20.83 4.79 -3.31
N LEU A 43 19.80 4.38 -2.57
CA LEU A 43 18.93 5.32 -1.84
C LEU A 43 19.67 6.08 -0.74
N ARG A 44 20.73 5.52 -0.18
CA ARG A 44 21.56 6.14 0.88
C ARG A 44 22.73 6.96 0.33
N ASP A 45 23.08 6.75 -0.93
CA ASP A 45 24.18 7.42 -1.60
C ASP A 45 23.79 8.87 -1.92
N LYS A 46 24.51 9.81 -1.30
CA LYS A 46 24.22 11.24 -1.44
C LYS A 46 24.85 11.87 -2.69
N ASP A 47 25.71 11.14 -3.39
CA ASP A 47 26.48 11.71 -4.49
C ASP A 47 25.78 11.58 -5.85
N ALA A 48 24.76 10.72 -5.94
CA ALA A 48 24.09 10.40 -7.21
C ALA A 48 22.60 10.83 -7.27
N PHE A 49 22.05 11.43 -6.22
CA PHE A 49 20.65 11.86 -6.22
C PHE A 49 20.42 13.06 -7.14
N ASP A 50 19.25 13.11 -7.73
CA ASP A 50 18.79 14.19 -8.61
C ASP A 50 17.38 14.71 -8.24
N VAL A 51 16.83 14.21 -7.13
CA VAL A 51 15.54 14.67 -6.56
C VAL A 51 15.68 14.87 -5.06
N GLU A 52 15.18 16.01 -4.60
CA GLU A 52 15.04 16.36 -3.19
C GLU A 52 13.56 16.47 -2.81
N ILE A 53 13.14 15.76 -1.76
CA ILE A 53 11.80 15.83 -1.22
C ILE A 53 11.84 16.61 0.09
N SER A 54 11.30 17.81 0.05
CA SER A 54 11.18 18.73 1.17
C SER A 54 9.77 18.68 1.76
N PHE A 55 9.67 18.96 3.05
CA PHE A 55 8.40 18.91 3.78
C PHE A 55 8.05 20.31 4.28
N ALA A 56 6.78 20.73 4.07
CA ALA A 56 6.30 21.96 4.65
C ALA A 56 6.27 21.85 6.18
N ALA A 57 6.68 22.89 6.86
CA ALA A 57 6.65 22.94 8.32
C ALA A 57 5.20 22.93 8.81
N VAL A 58 4.79 21.89 9.47
CA VAL A 58 3.50 21.82 10.19
C VAL A 58 3.77 22.17 11.65
N GLY A 59 3.55 23.47 12.02
CA GLY A 59 3.76 23.98 13.38
C GLY A 59 5.19 24.46 13.68
N GLU A 60 5.35 25.19 14.79
CA GLU A 60 6.60 25.88 15.20
C GLU A 60 7.82 24.95 15.45
N SER A 61 7.63 23.66 15.50
CA SER A 61 8.68 22.68 15.83
C SER A 61 9.34 22.02 14.61
N SER A 62 8.93 22.31 13.38
CA SER A 62 9.27 21.53 12.18
C SER A 62 10.33 22.15 11.26
N THR A 63 10.98 23.22 11.64
CA THR A 63 11.93 23.96 10.79
C THR A 63 13.25 23.22 10.49
N ASN A 64 13.42 21.97 10.93
CA ASN A 64 14.70 21.24 10.81
C ASN A 64 14.58 19.79 10.29
N SER A 65 13.49 19.42 9.63
CA SER A 65 13.43 18.10 9.00
C SER A 65 14.29 18.09 7.75
N LYS A 66 15.44 17.38 7.81
CA LYS A 66 16.30 17.19 6.64
C LYS A 66 15.48 16.62 5.49
N PRO A 67 15.64 17.13 4.26
CA PRO A 67 14.96 16.59 3.11
C PRO A 67 15.31 15.11 2.89
N LEU A 68 14.44 14.39 2.22
CA LEU A 68 14.75 13.06 1.71
C LEU A 68 15.30 13.20 0.30
N ILE A 69 16.28 12.39 -0.01
CA ILE A 69 16.90 12.35 -1.35
C ILE A 69 16.42 11.13 -2.12
N ALA A 70 16.29 11.25 -3.43
CA ALA A 70 15.83 10.17 -4.29
C ALA A 70 16.41 10.30 -5.71
N HIS A 71 16.07 9.33 -6.56
CA HIS A 71 16.48 9.29 -7.96
C HIS A 71 15.25 9.37 -8.87
N ARG A 72 15.25 10.33 -9.78
CA ARG A 72 14.19 10.58 -10.75
C ARG A 72 13.75 9.31 -11.48
N CYS A 73 14.71 8.54 -11.97
CA CYS A 73 14.43 7.31 -12.71
C CYS A 73 13.64 6.30 -11.87
N ILE A 74 13.96 6.13 -10.58
CA ILE A 74 13.24 5.20 -9.70
C ILE A 74 11.85 5.74 -9.40
N LEU A 75 11.73 7.02 -9.04
CA LEU A 75 10.43 7.64 -8.74
C LEU A 75 9.48 7.57 -9.95
N SER A 76 9.96 7.97 -11.13
CA SER A 76 9.16 7.95 -12.37
C SER A 76 8.76 6.54 -12.79
N PHE A 77 9.64 5.55 -12.60
CA PHE A 77 9.33 4.16 -12.93
C PHE A 77 8.29 3.54 -11.98
N ARG A 78 8.34 3.90 -10.71
CA ARG A 78 7.52 3.29 -9.65
C ARG A 78 6.19 4.00 -9.40
N SER A 79 6.03 5.26 -9.86
CA SER A 79 4.86 6.09 -9.61
C SER A 79 4.50 6.92 -10.85
N PRO A 80 3.30 6.74 -11.43
CA PRO A 80 2.83 7.59 -12.52
C PRO A 80 2.72 9.07 -12.10
N VAL A 81 2.40 9.33 -10.83
CA VAL A 81 2.28 10.69 -10.29
C VAL A 81 3.65 11.37 -10.25
N PHE A 82 4.66 10.72 -9.66
CA PHE A 82 6.03 11.26 -9.68
C PHE A 82 6.58 11.38 -11.10
N LYS A 83 6.24 10.45 -12.00
CA LYS A 83 6.59 10.57 -13.40
C LYS A 83 6.06 11.88 -14.01
N THR A 84 4.78 12.15 -13.82
CA THR A 84 4.14 13.37 -14.35
C THR A 84 4.77 14.63 -13.74
N MET A 85 5.05 14.64 -12.43
CA MET A 85 5.67 15.77 -11.75
C MET A 85 7.10 16.03 -12.25
N LEU A 86 7.89 14.98 -12.43
CA LEU A 86 9.33 15.10 -12.71
C LEU A 86 9.66 15.19 -14.20
N GLU A 87 8.83 14.61 -15.09
CA GLU A 87 9.02 14.66 -16.55
C GLU A 87 8.16 15.74 -17.22
N GLY A 88 7.19 16.31 -16.50
CA GLY A 88 6.31 17.36 -17.00
C GLY A 88 6.95 18.76 -16.97
N PRO A 89 6.25 19.78 -17.52
CA PRO A 89 6.70 21.18 -17.49
C PRO A 89 6.53 21.86 -16.13
N MET A 90 6.37 21.09 -15.07
CA MET A 90 6.23 21.59 -13.71
C MET A 90 7.57 22.06 -13.13
N VAL A 91 7.52 22.86 -12.06
CA VAL A 91 8.71 23.36 -11.37
C VAL A 91 9.57 22.20 -10.85
N GLU A 92 8.94 21.16 -10.35
CA GLU A 92 9.59 19.94 -9.86
C GLU A 92 10.40 19.23 -10.95
N GLY A 93 9.89 19.25 -12.20
CA GLY A 93 10.59 18.68 -13.36
C GLY A 93 11.90 19.41 -13.65
N THR A 94 11.94 20.72 -13.47
CA THR A 94 13.10 21.56 -13.75
C THR A 94 14.07 21.62 -12.58
N THR A 95 13.56 21.75 -11.34
CA THR A 95 14.39 21.94 -10.14
C THR A 95 14.81 20.63 -9.48
N GLY A 96 14.07 19.54 -9.71
CA GLY A 96 14.24 18.30 -8.95
C GLY A 96 13.78 18.39 -7.49
N ILE A 97 13.11 19.50 -7.09
CA ILE A 97 12.62 19.70 -5.72
C ILE A 97 11.13 19.45 -5.66
N ILE A 98 10.71 18.51 -4.82
CA ILE A 98 9.30 18.18 -4.56
C ILE A 98 8.95 18.66 -3.15
N LEU A 99 7.95 19.54 -3.03
CA LEU A 99 7.43 19.97 -1.73
C LEU A 99 6.20 19.15 -1.36
N ILE A 100 6.23 18.52 -0.19
CA ILE A 100 5.13 17.74 0.38
C ILE A 100 4.65 18.40 1.67
N ASP A 101 3.35 18.66 1.77
CA ASP A 101 2.72 19.35 2.89
C ASP A 101 1.68 18.51 3.64
N ASP A 102 1.32 17.34 3.11
CA ASP A 102 0.22 16.49 3.58
C ASP A 102 0.62 15.05 3.92
N VAL A 103 1.90 14.70 3.78
CA VAL A 103 2.45 13.39 4.17
C VAL A 103 3.65 13.61 5.09
N GLU A 104 3.63 12.96 6.23
CA GLU A 104 4.74 13.02 7.17
C GLU A 104 6.02 12.44 6.58
N ARG A 105 7.16 13.05 6.97
CA ARG A 105 8.49 12.65 6.49
C ARG A 105 8.79 11.17 6.71
N ASP A 106 8.40 10.63 7.87
CA ASP A 106 8.67 9.22 8.21
C ASP A 106 7.83 8.25 7.38
N VAL A 107 6.60 8.63 7.05
CA VAL A 107 5.75 7.90 6.11
C VAL A 107 6.36 7.89 4.71
N MET A 108 6.80 9.07 4.23
CA MET A 108 7.44 9.18 2.91
C MET A 108 8.77 8.40 2.86
N ARG A 109 9.52 8.31 3.96
CA ARG A 109 10.72 7.48 4.03
C ARG A 109 10.40 5.99 3.83
N GLU A 110 9.32 5.48 4.43
CA GLU A 110 8.87 4.10 4.20
C GLU A 110 8.41 3.89 2.75
N VAL A 111 7.70 4.88 2.18
CA VAL A 111 7.31 4.86 0.77
C VAL A 111 8.52 4.77 -0.15
N LEU A 112 9.53 5.62 0.05
CA LEU A 112 10.77 5.59 -0.73
C LEU A 112 11.50 4.25 -0.57
N GLN A 113 11.68 3.79 0.67
CA GLN A 113 12.29 2.49 0.94
C GLN A 113 11.60 1.39 0.13
N PHE A 114 10.26 1.37 0.15
CA PHE A 114 9.48 0.40 -0.60
C PHE A 114 9.63 0.55 -2.12
N MET A 115 9.67 1.78 -2.63
CA MET A 115 9.87 2.02 -4.06
C MET A 115 11.20 1.45 -4.57
N TYR A 116 12.25 1.45 -3.75
CA TYR A 116 13.55 0.89 -4.12
C TYR A 116 13.63 -0.62 -3.93
N THR A 117 13.07 -1.15 -2.84
CA THR A 117 13.36 -2.51 -2.38
C THR A 117 12.17 -3.46 -2.36
N ASN A 118 10.95 -2.96 -2.55
CA ASN A 118 9.68 -3.65 -2.24
C ASN A 118 9.57 -4.12 -0.77
N MET A 119 10.35 -3.53 0.12
CA MET A 119 10.38 -3.85 1.55
C MET A 119 10.29 -2.57 2.38
N PHE A 120 9.70 -2.63 3.55
CA PHE A 120 9.74 -1.55 4.54
C PHE A 120 11.05 -1.58 5.33
N THR A 121 11.33 -0.51 6.09
CA THR A 121 12.55 -0.42 6.93
C THR A 121 12.53 -1.39 8.10
N ARG A 122 11.35 -1.78 8.54
CA ARG A 122 11.07 -2.69 9.65
C ARG A 122 10.14 -3.80 9.17
N ASP A 123 9.81 -4.71 10.08
CA ASP A 123 8.78 -5.71 9.83
C ASP A 123 7.47 -5.07 9.36
N MET A 124 6.84 -5.66 8.34
CA MET A 124 5.67 -5.11 7.66
C MET A 124 4.49 -4.89 8.61
N ASP A 125 4.22 -5.85 9.50
CA ASP A 125 3.10 -5.74 10.43
C ASP A 125 3.31 -4.57 11.40
N ASN A 126 4.54 -4.36 11.91
CA ASN A 126 4.87 -3.23 12.77
C ASN A 126 4.72 -1.87 12.06
N VAL A 127 5.09 -1.79 10.79
CA VAL A 127 4.93 -0.56 9.99
C VAL A 127 3.46 -0.27 9.73
N LEU A 128 2.70 -1.28 9.31
CA LEU A 128 1.27 -1.12 9.02
C LEU A 128 0.43 -0.88 10.27
N ASP A 129 0.81 -1.44 11.43
CA ASP A 129 0.16 -1.12 12.71
C ASP A 129 0.40 0.33 13.14
N SER A 130 1.61 0.85 12.94
CA SER A 130 1.97 2.18 13.42
C SER A 130 1.55 3.32 12.50
N MET A 131 1.61 3.12 11.17
CA MET A 131 1.36 4.18 10.18
C MET A 131 0.59 3.72 8.93
N GLY A 132 -0.12 2.59 8.99
CA GLY A 132 -0.80 1.99 7.83
C GLY A 132 -1.82 2.91 7.15
N ALA A 133 -2.58 3.70 7.91
CA ALA A 133 -3.53 4.66 7.34
C ALA A 133 -2.82 5.77 6.54
N ALA A 134 -1.72 6.33 7.06
CA ALA A 134 -0.93 7.34 6.39
C ALA A 134 -0.19 6.77 5.17
N LEU A 135 0.29 5.51 5.27
CA LEU A 135 0.89 4.79 4.13
C LEU A 135 -0.12 4.53 3.02
N LEU A 136 -1.34 4.10 3.37
CA LEU A 136 -2.42 3.90 2.39
C LEU A 136 -2.77 5.20 1.69
N TYR A 137 -2.89 6.30 2.44
CA TYR A 137 -3.12 7.63 1.89
C TYR A 137 -2.02 8.04 0.90
N ALA A 138 -0.76 7.98 1.32
CA ALA A 138 0.38 8.33 0.48
C ALA A 138 0.49 7.40 -0.75
N ALA A 139 0.32 6.10 -0.56
CA ALA A 139 0.38 5.12 -1.65
C ALA A 139 -0.74 5.32 -2.68
N HIS A 140 -1.94 5.68 -2.23
CA HIS A 140 -3.06 6.00 -3.12
C HIS A 140 -2.80 7.32 -3.86
N LYS A 141 -2.36 8.38 -3.14
CA LYS A 141 -2.03 9.69 -3.72
C LYS A 141 -0.96 9.60 -4.82
N TYR A 142 0.09 8.84 -4.57
CA TYR A 142 1.22 8.66 -5.51
C TYR A 142 1.09 7.42 -6.41
N GLU A 143 -0.05 6.75 -6.40
CA GLU A 143 -0.35 5.56 -7.20
C GLU A 143 0.69 4.43 -7.07
N ILE A 144 1.15 4.17 -5.84
CA ILE A 144 2.11 3.09 -5.55
C ILE A 144 1.35 1.79 -5.25
N ARG A 145 0.96 1.10 -6.32
CA ARG A 145 0.08 -0.08 -6.27
C ARG A 145 0.58 -1.19 -5.35
N GLY A 146 1.89 -1.35 -5.21
CA GLY A 146 2.47 -2.37 -4.33
C GLY A 146 2.11 -2.16 -2.86
N ILE A 147 2.22 -0.92 -2.35
CA ILE A 147 1.85 -0.58 -0.97
C ILE A 147 0.33 -0.68 -0.79
N VAL A 148 -0.47 -0.18 -1.76
CA VAL A 148 -1.94 -0.32 -1.72
C VAL A 148 -2.33 -1.79 -1.57
N GLY A 149 -1.75 -2.68 -2.40
CA GLY A 149 -2.03 -4.12 -2.33
C GLY A 149 -1.63 -4.77 -1.00
N LEU A 150 -0.53 -4.34 -0.39
CA LEU A 150 -0.12 -4.79 0.95
C LEU A 150 -1.09 -4.31 2.04
N CYS A 151 -1.52 -3.04 1.98
CA CYS A 151 -2.53 -2.51 2.89
C CYS A 151 -3.86 -3.27 2.76
N GLU A 152 -4.34 -3.53 1.55
CA GLU A 152 -5.55 -4.33 1.32
C GLU A 152 -5.46 -5.73 1.97
N TRP A 153 -4.36 -6.42 1.70
CA TRP A 153 -4.11 -7.75 2.24
C TRP A 153 -4.04 -7.74 3.78
N TYR A 154 -3.35 -6.75 4.34
CA TYR A 154 -3.20 -6.60 5.77
C TYR A 154 -4.54 -6.33 6.46
N LEU A 155 -5.35 -5.39 5.93
CA LEU A 155 -6.67 -5.05 6.44
C LEU A 155 -7.65 -6.22 6.35
N ALA A 156 -7.64 -6.95 5.22
CA ALA A 156 -8.49 -8.11 5.02
C ALA A 156 -8.25 -9.23 6.05
N ARG A 157 -7.00 -9.43 6.48
CA ARG A 157 -6.66 -10.42 7.52
C ARG A 157 -7.10 -10.03 8.93
N ARG A 158 -7.38 -8.76 9.16
CA ARG A 158 -7.78 -8.22 10.48
C ARG A 158 -9.27 -7.89 10.56
N LEU A 159 -10.07 -8.35 9.60
CA LEU A 159 -11.52 -8.22 9.63
C LEU A 159 -12.10 -8.95 10.84
N ASN A 160 -12.98 -8.24 11.55
CA ASN A 160 -13.75 -8.75 12.67
C ASN A 160 -15.12 -8.03 12.75
N ASP A 161 -15.98 -8.50 13.65
CA ASP A 161 -17.36 -8.00 13.78
C ASP A 161 -17.43 -6.51 14.16
N THR A 162 -16.39 -5.98 14.82
CA THR A 162 -16.36 -4.58 15.29
C THR A 162 -15.81 -3.62 14.22
N ASN A 163 -14.99 -4.09 13.29
CA ASN A 163 -14.34 -3.22 12.31
C ASN A 163 -14.86 -3.38 10.87
N ALA A 164 -15.67 -4.41 10.58
CA ALA A 164 -16.09 -4.74 9.21
C ALA A 164 -16.77 -3.56 8.50
N TYR A 165 -17.62 -2.80 9.20
CA TYR A 165 -18.26 -1.62 8.63
C TYR A 165 -17.26 -0.51 8.28
N ASN A 166 -16.35 -0.19 9.19
CA ASN A 166 -15.30 0.81 8.95
C ASN A 166 -14.39 0.40 7.79
N MET A 167 -14.08 -0.89 7.68
CA MET A 167 -13.29 -1.43 6.56
C MET A 167 -14.05 -1.33 5.23
N GLN A 168 -15.39 -1.47 5.24
CA GLN A 168 -16.21 -1.27 4.05
C GLN A 168 -16.16 0.19 3.58
N GLN A 169 -16.29 1.15 4.49
CA GLN A 169 -16.17 2.57 4.19
C GLN A 169 -14.79 2.92 3.62
N LEU A 170 -13.74 2.40 4.26
CA LEU A 170 -12.37 2.59 3.82
C LEU A 170 -12.14 2.01 2.42
N ALA A 171 -12.63 0.81 2.17
CA ALA A 171 -12.54 0.14 0.88
C ALA A 171 -13.23 0.95 -0.23
N GLY A 172 -14.43 1.48 0.05
CA GLY A 172 -15.15 2.36 -0.86
C GLY A 172 -14.42 3.67 -1.14
N LYS A 173 -13.89 4.32 -0.09
CA LYS A 173 -13.15 5.60 -0.20
C LYS A 173 -11.93 5.49 -1.11
N TYR A 174 -11.17 4.42 -1.02
CA TYR A 174 -9.92 4.22 -1.76
C TYR A 174 -10.04 3.27 -2.95
N GLY A 175 -11.24 2.78 -3.28
CA GLY A 175 -11.45 1.84 -4.38
C GLY A 175 -10.71 0.51 -4.21
N LEU A 176 -10.61 -0.01 -2.96
CA LEU A 176 -9.84 -1.20 -2.61
C LEU A 176 -10.66 -2.47 -2.93
N THR A 177 -10.57 -2.93 -4.17
CA THR A 177 -11.44 -4.00 -4.70
C THR A 177 -11.30 -5.33 -3.97
N LYS A 178 -10.07 -5.71 -3.59
CA LYS A 178 -9.82 -6.96 -2.85
C LYS A 178 -10.36 -6.88 -1.42
N LEU A 179 -10.19 -5.73 -0.76
CA LEU A 179 -10.74 -5.50 0.56
C LEU A 179 -12.26 -5.48 0.51
N THR A 180 -12.88 -4.82 -0.49
CA THR A 180 -14.34 -4.84 -0.70
C THR A 180 -14.85 -6.27 -0.79
N THR A 181 -14.25 -7.09 -1.65
CA THR A 181 -14.64 -8.51 -1.80
C THR A 181 -14.51 -9.28 -0.48
N ALA A 182 -13.44 -9.06 0.28
CA ALA A 182 -13.23 -9.72 1.56
C ALA A 182 -14.26 -9.29 2.60
N VAL A 183 -14.57 -7.99 2.68
CA VAL A 183 -15.57 -7.44 3.60
C VAL A 183 -16.96 -7.94 3.26
N ASP A 184 -17.37 -7.92 1.99
CA ASP A 184 -18.68 -8.38 1.56
C ASP A 184 -18.88 -9.88 1.88
N ALA A 185 -17.85 -10.70 1.63
CA ALA A 185 -17.87 -12.12 2.00
C ALA A 185 -17.90 -12.33 3.52
N TYR A 186 -17.27 -11.45 4.29
CA TYR A 186 -17.31 -11.49 5.76
C TYR A 186 -18.69 -11.12 6.27
N LEU A 187 -19.25 -9.99 5.81
CA LEU A 187 -20.58 -9.51 6.20
C LEU A 187 -21.68 -10.51 5.85
N ALA A 188 -21.61 -11.15 4.69
CA ALA A 188 -22.56 -12.19 4.30
C ALA A 188 -22.61 -13.37 5.26
N ARG A 189 -21.49 -13.72 5.89
CA ARG A 189 -21.40 -14.83 6.84
C ARG A 189 -21.76 -14.44 8.28
N HIS A 190 -21.51 -13.19 8.68
CA HIS A 190 -21.59 -12.73 10.07
C HIS A 190 -22.68 -11.67 10.30
N SER A 191 -23.55 -11.43 9.32
CA SER A 191 -24.56 -10.36 9.35
C SER A 191 -25.44 -10.36 10.62
N ALA A 192 -25.86 -11.52 11.09
CA ALA A 192 -26.71 -11.63 12.30
C ALA A 192 -25.95 -11.20 13.57
N THR A 193 -24.68 -11.61 13.71
CA THR A 193 -23.85 -11.26 14.87
C THR A 193 -23.49 -9.79 14.88
N ILE A 194 -23.11 -9.25 13.72
CA ILE A 194 -22.76 -7.83 13.55
C ILE A 194 -23.96 -6.94 13.84
N MET A 195 -25.15 -7.30 13.34
CA MET A 195 -26.37 -6.55 13.61
C MET A 195 -26.69 -6.53 15.11
N SER A 196 -26.54 -7.66 15.80
CA SER A 196 -26.71 -7.73 17.25
C SER A 196 -25.74 -6.81 18.00
N ASN A 197 -24.48 -6.78 17.59
CA ASN A 197 -23.45 -5.94 18.20
C ASN A 197 -23.67 -4.44 17.94
N LEU A 198 -24.06 -4.06 16.73
CA LEU A 198 -24.38 -2.67 16.36
C LEU A 198 -25.59 -2.14 17.12
N LEU A 199 -26.61 -2.97 17.32
CA LEU A 199 -27.79 -2.61 18.15
C LEU A 199 -27.41 -2.42 19.62
N ALA A 200 -26.45 -3.19 20.12
CA ALA A 200 -25.97 -3.10 21.50
C ALA A 200 -25.08 -1.87 21.74
N SER A 201 -24.35 -1.41 20.70
CA SER A 201 -23.43 -0.24 20.80
C SER A 201 -24.11 1.11 20.54
N GLY A 202 -25.37 1.14 20.07
CA GLY A 202 -26.09 2.36 19.73
C GLY A 202 -25.76 2.92 18.32
N ASP A 203 -24.81 2.33 17.60
CA ASP A 203 -24.41 2.76 16.24
C ASP A 203 -25.32 2.19 15.13
N GLY A 204 -26.34 1.43 15.51
CA GLY A 204 -27.24 0.73 14.58
C GLY A 204 -28.06 1.63 13.65
N ASP A 205 -28.33 2.86 14.05
CA ASP A 205 -29.13 3.80 13.26
C ASP A 205 -28.37 4.33 12.04
N GLU A 206 -27.08 4.59 12.17
CA GLU A 206 -26.24 5.05 11.08
C GLU A 206 -26.02 3.96 10.01
N TYR A 207 -25.79 2.74 10.44
CA TYR A 207 -25.69 1.57 9.57
C TYR A 207 -26.97 1.31 8.76
N ASN A 208 -28.13 1.39 9.40
CA ASN A 208 -29.42 1.19 8.74
C ASN A 208 -29.76 2.29 7.73
N GLN A 209 -29.34 3.54 7.97
CA GLN A 209 -29.49 4.64 7.01
C GLN A 209 -28.63 4.42 5.77
N GLU A 210 -27.41 3.96 5.93
CA GLU A 210 -26.49 3.70 4.83
C GLU A 210 -26.93 2.52 3.95
N LEU A 211 -27.45 1.44 4.56
CA LEU A 211 -28.06 0.31 3.83
C LEU A 211 -29.28 0.73 3.02
N LYS A 212 -30.09 1.65 3.55
CA LYS A 212 -31.24 2.19 2.81
C LYS A 212 -30.82 3.03 1.62
N LYS A 213 -29.79 3.87 1.74
CA LYS A 213 -29.24 4.68 0.64
C LYS A 213 -28.71 3.82 -0.51
N ARG A 214 -28.03 2.71 -0.21
CA ARG A 214 -27.50 1.79 -1.24
C ARG A 214 -28.60 1.09 -2.03
N LYS A 215 -29.63 0.59 -1.34
CA LYS A 215 -30.78 -0.05 -2.00
C LYS A 215 -31.57 0.89 -2.90
N THR A 216 -31.51 2.21 -2.65
CA THR A 216 -32.19 3.22 -3.48
C THR A 216 -31.32 3.66 -4.68
N SER A 217 -30.01 3.41 -4.67
CA SER A 217 -29.11 3.74 -5.77
C SER A 217 -28.93 2.61 -6.80
N GLU A 218 -29.45 1.40 -6.50
CA GLU A 218 -29.43 0.23 -7.39
C GLU A 218 -30.77 0.02 -8.14
N LEU A 219 -31.76 0.90 -7.93
CA LEU A 219 -33.04 0.96 -8.65
C LEU A 219 -33.07 2.16 -9.63
#